data_598526e1cd2bab1f04d424034d8d7630
#
_entry.id   598526e1cd2bab1f04d424034d8d7630
#
_cell.length_a   1.000
_cell.length_b   1.000
_cell.length_c   1.000
_cell.angle_alpha   90.00
_cell.angle_beta   90.00
_cell.angle_gamma   90.00
#
_symmetry.space_group_name_H-M   'P 1'
#
loop_
_entity.id
_entity.type
_entity.pdbx_description
1 polymer ?
#
loop_
_entity_poly.entity_id
_entity_poly.type
_entity_poly.pdbx_seq_one_letter_code
_entity_poly.pdbx_strand_id
1 'polypeptide(L)'
;MYLCGIDGGGSKTLCLIADEKGNIIGLGKAGPSNISEVGLDGLIRTIVQSIKSALRGDLKRLDFLCVSLAGVGGRNRWDTVYDLLKKCDLAIKLTLVPDIYAVLYSATLNGNGIVVISGTGSIVAGIINGKLRHRAGGWGYLVDDEGSAFHIGREAIRRALRIYDGRDRGDTRLVNVILNHFGVNDLNDLVDLIALGRIKVKDIASLAPHIINISNDNLTAREIVKKACKELVKGVMAVYEKMNMDLPIILGGSLLLKSKRFRDLFIDMLKRKVPSVQIIVPKFEPVVGALIMAYLQAGINIGSGQLMINLEEQIAKEYRNLYISGELHE
;
A
#
# COMPACT_ATOMS: atom_id res chain seq x y z
N MET A 1 7.04 -25.56 12.56
CA MET A 1 6.17 -24.40 12.91
C MET A 1 5.57 -23.83 11.65
N TYR A 2 4.36 -23.26 11.77
CA TYR A 2 3.72 -22.50 10.68
C TYR A 2 3.76 -21.01 11.02
N LEU A 3 4.56 -20.26 10.27
CA LEU A 3 4.66 -18.80 10.39
C LEU A 3 3.93 -18.15 9.23
N CYS A 4 3.09 -17.17 9.53
CA CYS A 4 2.22 -16.55 8.53
C CYS A 4 2.34 -15.03 8.56
N GLY A 5 2.53 -14.44 7.39
CA GLY A 5 2.38 -13.02 7.14
C GLY A 5 1.16 -12.73 6.28
N ILE A 6 0.40 -11.71 6.65
CA ILE A 6 -0.72 -11.21 5.85
C ILE A 6 -0.51 -9.73 5.59
N ASP A 7 -0.67 -9.32 4.32
CA ASP A 7 -0.74 -7.92 3.90
C ASP A 7 -2.11 -7.63 3.31
N GLY A 8 -2.88 -6.80 4.00
CA GLY A 8 -4.25 -6.48 3.65
C GLY A 8 -4.45 -5.02 3.30
N GLY A 9 -4.92 -4.78 2.08
CA GLY A 9 -5.15 -3.45 1.52
C GLY A 9 -6.54 -3.25 0.94
N GLY A 10 -6.72 -2.12 0.24
CA GLY A 10 -7.98 -1.75 -0.40
C GLY A 10 -8.30 -2.53 -1.69
N SER A 11 -7.34 -3.24 -2.27
CA SER A 11 -7.55 -3.95 -3.56
C SER A 11 -7.45 -5.46 -3.43
N LYS A 12 -6.52 -5.96 -2.62
CA LYS A 12 -6.25 -7.37 -2.41
C LYS A 12 -5.72 -7.62 -1.00
N THR A 13 -5.81 -8.86 -0.55
CA THR A 13 -5.14 -9.40 0.63
C THR A 13 -4.28 -10.56 0.22
N LEU A 14 -3.00 -10.53 0.61
CA LEU A 14 -2.05 -11.62 0.39
C LEU A 14 -1.71 -12.28 1.71
N CYS A 15 -1.56 -13.59 1.68
CA CYS A 15 -1.15 -14.42 2.80
C CYS A 15 0.03 -15.29 2.38
N LEU A 16 1.12 -15.26 3.12
CA LEU A 16 2.29 -16.10 2.89
C LEU A 16 2.58 -16.92 4.13
N ILE A 17 2.63 -18.25 3.96
CA ILE A 17 2.89 -19.20 5.04
C ILE A 17 4.21 -19.92 4.75
N ALA A 18 5.08 -19.99 5.75
CA ALA A 18 6.34 -20.71 5.67
C ALA A 18 6.65 -21.48 6.97
N ASP A 19 7.59 -22.42 6.89
CA ASP A 19 8.13 -23.10 8.06
C ASP A 19 9.32 -22.33 8.69
N GLU A 20 9.83 -22.81 9.81
CA GLU A 20 10.98 -22.21 10.53
C GLU A 20 12.31 -22.23 9.74
N LYS A 21 12.38 -22.97 8.64
CA LYS A 21 13.55 -23.05 7.76
C LYS A 21 13.47 -22.15 6.52
N GLY A 22 12.34 -21.45 6.35
CA GLY A 22 12.10 -20.58 5.21
C GLY A 22 11.48 -21.29 4.00
N ASN A 23 11.04 -22.54 4.14
CA ASN A 23 10.32 -23.22 3.07
C ASN A 23 8.90 -22.66 2.98
N ILE A 24 8.49 -22.19 1.81
CA ILE A 24 7.13 -21.69 1.59
C ILE A 24 6.16 -22.87 1.54
N ILE A 25 5.15 -22.83 2.41
CA ILE A 25 4.08 -23.82 2.48
C ILE A 25 2.96 -23.42 1.52
N GLY A 26 2.71 -22.12 1.40
CA GLY A 26 1.76 -21.62 0.42
C GLY A 26 1.63 -20.12 0.42
N LEU A 27 1.14 -19.64 -0.73
CA LEU A 27 0.77 -18.25 -0.98
C LEU A 27 -0.72 -18.21 -1.32
N GLY A 28 -1.48 -17.40 -0.56
CA GLY A 28 -2.91 -17.24 -0.71
C GLY A 28 -3.29 -15.82 -1.08
N LYS A 29 -4.37 -15.69 -1.85
CA LYS A 29 -4.93 -14.41 -2.27
C LYS A 29 -6.41 -14.36 -1.94
N ALA A 30 -6.87 -13.20 -1.47
CA ALA A 30 -8.28 -12.89 -1.24
C ALA A 30 -8.59 -11.45 -1.68
N GLY A 31 -9.86 -11.08 -1.60
CA GLY A 31 -10.33 -9.74 -1.92
C GLY A 31 -9.78 -8.64 -0.99
N PRO A 32 -10.36 -7.43 -1.05
CA PRO A 32 -9.96 -6.32 -0.20
C PRO A 32 -10.25 -6.59 1.27
N SER A 33 -9.43 -6.04 2.17
CA SER A 33 -9.60 -6.09 3.63
C SER A 33 -9.60 -4.71 4.29
N ASN A 34 -9.74 -3.64 3.52
CA ASN A 34 -9.90 -2.31 4.10
C ASN A 34 -11.27 -2.21 4.78
N ILE A 35 -11.26 -1.95 6.09
CA ILE A 35 -12.46 -1.86 6.93
C ILE A 35 -13.51 -0.88 6.41
N SER A 36 -13.07 0.26 5.85
CA SER A 36 -13.97 1.28 5.31
C SER A 36 -14.74 0.80 4.07
N GLU A 37 -14.26 -0.27 3.41
CA GLU A 37 -14.85 -0.83 2.20
C GLU A 37 -15.68 -2.08 2.50
N VAL A 38 -15.13 -3.00 3.31
CA VAL A 38 -15.72 -4.34 3.51
C VAL A 38 -16.35 -4.52 4.90
N GLY A 39 -16.22 -3.54 5.80
CA GLY A 39 -16.63 -3.65 7.18
C GLY A 39 -15.80 -4.65 8.00
N LEU A 40 -16.11 -4.79 9.28
CA LEU A 40 -15.38 -5.69 10.19
C LEU A 40 -15.53 -7.16 9.81
N ASP A 41 -16.76 -7.61 9.54
CA ASP A 41 -17.03 -9.00 9.16
C ASP A 41 -16.40 -9.36 7.82
N GLY A 42 -16.42 -8.43 6.85
CA GLY A 42 -15.77 -8.60 5.56
C GLY A 42 -14.26 -8.76 5.71
N LEU A 43 -13.63 -7.94 6.55
CA LEU A 43 -12.20 -8.03 6.86
C LEU A 43 -11.85 -9.42 7.42
N ILE A 44 -12.58 -9.90 8.43
CA ILE A 44 -12.32 -11.22 9.04
C ILE A 44 -12.49 -12.34 8.00
N ARG A 45 -13.59 -12.32 7.23
CA ARG A 45 -13.81 -13.31 6.17
C ARG A 45 -12.65 -13.31 5.16
N THR A 46 -12.18 -12.16 4.75
CA THR A 46 -11.08 -12.01 3.78
C THR A 46 -9.76 -12.57 4.33
N ILE A 47 -9.44 -12.30 5.60
CA ILE A 47 -8.25 -12.85 6.25
C ILE A 47 -8.33 -14.38 6.32
N VAL A 48 -9.44 -14.95 6.80
CA VAL A 48 -9.64 -16.39 6.88
C VAL A 48 -9.55 -17.04 5.48
N GLN A 49 -10.16 -16.41 4.47
CA GLN A 49 -10.11 -16.88 3.10
C GLN A 49 -8.68 -16.88 2.53
N SER A 50 -7.87 -15.84 2.82
CA SER A 50 -6.48 -15.78 2.38
C SER A 50 -5.63 -16.90 2.98
N ILE A 51 -5.83 -17.24 4.26
CA ILE A 51 -5.13 -18.35 4.93
C ILE A 51 -5.57 -19.69 4.33
N LYS A 52 -6.89 -19.92 4.13
CA LYS A 52 -7.40 -21.13 3.49
C LYS A 52 -6.86 -21.31 2.08
N SER A 53 -6.78 -20.23 1.32
CA SER A 53 -6.18 -20.23 -0.03
C SER A 53 -4.71 -20.65 0.01
N ALA A 54 -3.93 -20.14 0.97
CA ALA A 54 -2.52 -20.50 1.13
C ALA A 54 -2.33 -21.98 1.52
N LEU A 55 -3.19 -22.52 2.38
CA LEU A 55 -3.13 -23.91 2.84
C LEU A 55 -3.74 -24.92 1.84
N ARG A 56 -4.38 -24.44 0.76
CA ARG A 56 -5.07 -25.26 -0.26
C ARG A 56 -6.11 -26.23 0.34
N GLY A 57 -6.79 -25.81 1.41
CA GLY A 57 -7.79 -26.65 2.05
C GLY A 57 -8.15 -26.23 3.47
N ASP A 58 -8.13 -27.19 4.39
CA ASP A 58 -8.57 -26.98 5.76
C ASP A 58 -7.70 -25.98 6.53
N LEU A 59 -8.37 -25.16 7.31
CA LEU A 59 -7.72 -24.18 8.17
C LEU A 59 -6.97 -24.91 9.30
N LYS A 60 -5.66 -24.79 9.32
CA LYS A 60 -4.80 -25.23 10.43
C LYS A 60 -4.46 -24.07 11.32
N ARG A 61 -4.40 -24.31 12.62
CA ARG A 61 -3.93 -23.31 13.57
C ARG A 61 -2.45 -23.02 13.34
N LEU A 62 -2.12 -21.76 13.15
CA LEU A 62 -0.76 -21.28 12.92
C LEU A 62 -0.02 -21.12 14.26
N ASP A 63 1.31 -21.20 14.26
CA ASP A 63 2.09 -20.89 15.47
C ASP A 63 2.22 -19.37 15.64
N PHE A 64 2.56 -18.65 14.57
CA PHE A 64 2.72 -17.19 14.56
C PHE A 64 2.00 -16.59 13.36
N LEU A 65 1.21 -15.56 13.62
CA LEU A 65 0.48 -14.81 12.60
C LEU A 65 0.74 -13.31 12.77
N CYS A 66 1.33 -12.68 11.75
CA CYS A 66 1.42 -11.24 11.64
C CYS A 66 0.45 -10.74 10.57
N VAL A 67 -0.52 -9.93 10.99
CA VAL A 67 -1.50 -9.29 10.10
C VAL A 67 -1.15 -7.83 9.97
N SER A 68 -0.79 -7.41 8.77
CA SER A 68 -0.50 -6.02 8.39
C SER A 68 -1.68 -5.46 7.62
N LEU A 69 -2.28 -4.38 8.09
CA LEU A 69 -3.49 -3.81 7.51
C LEU A 69 -3.39 -2.31 7.27
N ALA A 70 -3.81 -1.88 6.09
CA ALA A 70 -4.08 -0.49 5.82
C ALA A 70 -5.33 -0.01 6.60
N GLY A 71 -5.32 1.25 7.07
CA GLY A 71 -6.48 1.89 7.66
C GLY A 71 -6.81 1.50 9.11
N VAL A 72 -5.97 0.73 9.81
CA VAL A 72 -6.15 0.39 11.24
C VAL A 72 -5.53 1.41 12.21
N GLY A 73 -5.11 2.57 11.73
CA GLY A 73 -4.29 3.55 12.46
C GLY A 73 -4.96 4.30 13.63
N GLY A 74 -6.21 4.03 14.00
CA GLY A 74 -6.87 4.59 15.19
C GLY A 74 -6.93 3.59 16.33
N ARG A 75 -6.62 4.01 17.58
CA ARG A 75 -6.57 3.10 18.74
C ARG A 75 -7.83 2.23 18.86
N ASN A 76 -9.01 2.84 18.88
CA ASN A 76 -10.28 2.09 19.02
C ASN A 76 -10.51 1.11 17.88
N ARG A 77 -10.13 1.46 16.66
CA ARG A 77 -10.26 0.59 15.48
C ARG A 77 -9.28 -0.55 15.55
N TRP A 78 -8.04 -0.27 15.96
CA TRP A 78 -7.00 -1.29 16.16
C TRP A 78 -7.43 -2.32 17.21
N ASP A 79 -7.86 -1.87 18.41
CA ASP A 79 -8.31 -2.74 19.50
C ASP A 79 -9.47 -3.64 19.04
N THR A 80 -10.48 -3.08 18.35
CA THR A 80 -11.63 -3.83 17.83
C THR A 80 -11.20 -4.93 16.85
N VAL A 81 -10.31 -4.61 15.90
CA VAL A 81 -9.82 -5.60 14.91
C VAL A 81 -8.99 -6.66 15.57
N TYR A 82 -8.10 -6.27 16.49
CA TYR A 82 -7.26 -7.21 17.22
C TYR A 82 -8.09 -8.22 18.03
N ASP A 83 -9.10 -7.75 18.76
CA ASP A 83 -9.99 -8.61 19.56
C ASP A 83 -10.82 -9.56 18.68
N LEU A 84 -11.30 -9.09 17.53
CA LEU A 84 -12.00 -9.96 16.58
C LEU A 84 -11.10 -11.04 16.01
N LEU A 85 -9.89 -10.69 15.57
CA LEU A 85 -8.91 -11.65 15.06
C LEU A 85 -8.50 -12.66 16.13
N LYS A 86 -8.33 -12.22 17.37
CA LYS A 86 -8.02 -13.10 18.50
C LYS A 86 -9.13 -14.11 18.78
N LYS A 87 -10.40 -13.71 18.68
CA LYS A 87 -11.55 -14.60 18.84
C LYS A 87 -11.64 -15.69 17.76
N CYS A 88 -11.05 -15.46 16.59
CA CYS A 88 -11.01 -16.45 15.51
C CYS A 88 -10.03 -17.61 15.79
N ASP A 89 -9.21 -17.54 16.80
CA ASP A 89 -8.21 -18.56 17.23
C ASP A 89 -7.34 -19.10 16.07
N LEU A 90 -6.95 -18.19 15.15
CA LEU A 90 -6.21 -18.55 13.93
C LEU A 90 -4.75 -18.93 14.21
N ALA A 91 -4.18 -18.44 15.32
CA ALA A 91 -2.79 -18.66 15.67
C ALA A 91 -2.57 -18.70 17.19
N ILE A 92 -1.48 -19.34 17.61
CA ILE A 92 -1.03 -19.33 19.00
C ILE A 92 -0.60 -17.91 19.42
N LYS A 93 0.16 -17.24 18.55
CA LYS A 93 0.55 -15.82 18.72
C LYS A 93 0.10 -14.99 17.53
N LEU A 94 -0.60 -13.90 17.82
CA LEU A 94 -1.11 -12.94 16.85
C LEU A 94 -0.44 -11.59 17.06
N THR A 95 0.01 -10.98 15.96
CA THR A 95 0.43 -9.58 15.88
C THR A 95 -0.40 -8.86 14.84
N LEU A 96 -0.95 -7.71 15.18
CA LEU A 96 -1.62 -6.79 14.25
C LEU A 96 -0.79 -5.52 14.15
N VAL A 97 -0.48 -5.08 12.93
CA VAL A 97 0.30 -3.87 12.67
C VAL A 97 -0.29 -3.07 11.52
N PRO A 98 -0.07 -1.74 11.48
CA PRO A 98 -0.27 -0.94 10.28
C PRO A 98 0.63 -1.39 9.11
N ASP A 99 0.17 -1.15 7.88
CA ASP A 99 0.85 -1.51 6.63
C ASP A 99 2.28 -0.97 6.49
N ILE A 100 2.58 0.17 7.12
CA ILE A 100 3.93 0.76 7.15
C ILE A 100 5.01 -0.21 7.66
N TYR A 101 4.66 -1.12 8.57
CA TYR A 101 5.62 -2.08 9.10
C TYR A 101 5.94 -3.19 8.10
N ALA A 102 4.95 -3.71 7.41
CA ALA A 102 5.19 -4.71 6.37
C ALA A 102 6.05 -4.13 5.23
N VAL A 103 5.81 -2.87 4.83
CA VAL A 103 6.66 -2.17 3.87
C VAL A 103 8.08 -1.98 4.40
N LEU A 104 8.26 -1.59 5.67
CA LEU A 104 9.57 -1.45 6.28
C LEU A 104 10.36 -2.77 6.23
N TYR A 105 9.76 -3.84 6.75
CA TYR A 105 10.41 -5.14 6.87
C TYR A 105 10.56 -5.88 5.53
N SER A 106 9.86 -5.49 4.47
CA SER A 106 10.12 -5.98 3.11
C SER A 106 11.40 -5.40 2.49
N ALA A 107 11.98 -4.37 3.10
CA ALA A 107 13.17 -3.67 2.62
C ALA A 107 14.35 -3.73 3.59
N THR A 108 14.09 -3.81 4.90
CA THR A 108 15.13 -3.77 5.94
C THR A 108 14.82 -4.78 7.05
N LEU A 109 15.84 -5.39 7.64
CA LEU A 109 15.69 -6.32 8.76
C LEU A 109 15.90 -5.66 10.12
N ASN A 110 16.44 -4.44 10.15
CA ASN A 110 16.85 -3.76 11.40
C ASN A 110 15.72 -2.92 12.02
N GLY A 111 14.55 -2.85 11.37
CA GLY A 111 13.41 -2.08 11.86
C GLY A 111 13.60 -0.56 11.88
N ASN A 112 14.53 -0.02 11.05
CA ASN A 112 14.83 1.41 10.97
C ASN A 112 14.60 1.95 9.56
N GLY A 113 13.92 3.10 9.44
CA GLY A 113 13.72 3.77 8.16
C GLY A 113 12.58 4.77 8.18
N ILE A 114 12.48 5.55 7.12
CA ILE A 114 11.34 6.40 6.80
C ILE A 114 10.56 5.73 5.67
N VAL A 115 9.38 5.23 5.99
CA VAL A 115 8.48 4.58 5.03
C VAL A 115 7.60 5.64 4.37
N VAL A 116 7.52 5.61 3.05
CA VAL A 116 6.64 6.46 2.24
C VAL A 116 5.70 5.57 1.46
N ILE A 117 4.43 5.54 1.82
CA ILE A 117 3.41 4.80 1.07
C ILE A 117 2.61 5.79 0.23
N SER A 118 2.50 5.51 -1.07
CA SER A 118 1.54 6.15 -1.97
C SER A 118 0.90 5.09 -2.86
N GLY A 119 -0.36 4.85 -2.56
CA GLY A 119 -1.28 3.97 -3.27
C GLY A 119 -2.63 4.66 -3.40
N THR A 120 -3.74 4.01 -3.05
CA THR A 120 -5.06 4.64 -2.97
C THR A 120 -5.04 5.83 -2.01
N GLY A 121 -4.45 5.69 -0.81
CA GLY A 121 -4.11 6.75 0.13
C GLY A 121 -2.59 6.98 0.21
N SER A 122 -2.14 7.85 1.14
CA SER A 122 -0.73 8.12 1.36
C SER A 122 -0.38 8.35 2.82
N ILE A 123 0.84 7.96 3.21
CA ILE A 123 1.39 8.19 4.56
C ILE A 123 2.90 8.21 4.51
N VAL A 124 3.52 8.98 5.39
CA VAL A 124 4.96 8.94 5.69
C VAL A 124 5.16 8.64 7.17
N ALA A 125 6.02 7.68 7.48
CA ALA A 125 6.25 7.22 8.85
C ALA A 125 7.74 7.00 9.11
N GLY A 126 8.27 7.60 10.18
CA GLY A 126 9.63 7.38 10.67
C GLY A 126 9.62 6.32 11.79
N ILE A 127 10.36 5.25 11.58
CA ILE A 127 10.40 4.08 12.47
C ILE A 127 11.84 3.83 12.91
N ILE A 128 12.04 3.62 14.22
CA ILE A 128 13.33 3.25 14.82
C ILE A 128 13.13 2.06 15.74
N ASN A 129 13.94 1.02 15.55
CA ASN A 129 13.88 -0.23 16.31
C ASN A 129 12.46 -0.81 16.32
N GLY A 130 11.81 -0.83 15.16
CA GLY A 130 10.44 -1.33 14.99
C GLY A 130 9.36 -0.50 15.71
N LYS A 131 9.66 0.72 16.17
CA LYS A 131 8.69 1.59 16.84
C LYS A 131 8.46 2.87 16.04
N LEU A 132 7.20 3.16 15.75
CA LEU A 132 6.80 4.42 15.12
C LEU A 132 7.21 5.60 16.03
N ARG A 133 7.96 6.55 15.48
CA ARG A 133 8.42 7.76 16.17
C ARG A 133 7.66 9.00 15.70
N HIS A 134 7.58 9.16 14.38
CA HIS A 134 6.90 10.30 13.77
C HIS A 134 6.11 9.83 12.56
N ARG A 135 5.04 10.54 12.25
CA ARG A 135 4.31 10.36 11.00
C ARG A 135 3.88 11.72 10.44
N ALA A 136 3.72 11.77 9.12
CA ALA A 136 3.07 12.86 8.40
C ALA A 136 2.06 12.25 7.42
N GLY A 137 0.89 12.82 7.38
CA GLY A 137 -0.19 12.31 6.54
C GLY A 137 -0.88 11.03 7.07
N GLY A 138 -1.65 10.39 6.20
CA GLY A 138 -2.39 9.16 6.53
C GLY A 138 -3.60 9.39 7.42
N TRP A 139 -4.25 10.56 7.31
CA TRP A 139 -5.47 10.89 8.06
C TRP A 139 -6.75 10.51 7.33
N GLY A 140 -6.61 10.02 6.08
CA GLY A 140 -7.71 9.57 5.25
C GLY A 140 -8.15 10.61 4.21
N TYR A 141 -8.74 10.12 3.15
CA TYR A 141 -9.02 10.83 1.90
C TYR A 141 -9.92 12.08 2.05
N LEU A 142 -10.76 12.14 3.07
CA LEU A 142 -11.65 13.29 3.30
C LEU A 142 -10.90 14.54 3.75
N VAL A 143 -9.82 14.38 4.51
CA VAL A 143 -9.12 15.50 5.15
C VAL A 143 -7.63 15.55 4.78
N ASP A 144 -7.11 14.51 4.11
CA ASP A 144 -5.68 14.33 3.84
C ASP A 144 -5.46 13.40 2.62
N ASP A 145 -4.46 12.49 2.71
CA ASP A 145 -3.98 11.58 1.66
C ASP A 145 -3.40 12.33 0.44
N GLU A 146 -2.83 13.50 0.67
CA GLU A 146 -2.19 14.29 -0.37
C GLU A 146 -0.97 13.54 -0.95
N GLY A 147 -0.86 13.53 -2.28
CA GLY A 147 0.18 12.75 -2.97
C GLY A 147 -0.19 11.29 -3.29
N SER A 148 -1.43 10.86 -2.97
CA SER A 148 -1.97 9.55 -3.31
C SER A 148 -2.56 9.51 -4.72
N ALA A 149 -2.93 8.31 -5.18
CA ALA A 149 -3.69 8.11 -6.41
C ALA A 149 -5.08 8.76 -6.33
N PHE A 150 -5.74 8.67 -5.17
CA PHE A 150 -7.01 9.37 -4.93
C PHE A 150 -6.85 10.89 -5.07
N HIS A 151 -5.80 11.47 -4.49
CA HIS A 151 -5.50 12.90 -4.66
C HIS A 151 -5.37 13.29 -6.14
N ILE A 152 -4.60 12.52 -6.92
CA ILE A 152 -4.43 12.77 -8.36
C ILE A 152 -5.76 12.70 -9.10
N GLY A 153 -6.55 11.64 -8.86
CA GLY A 153 -7.85 11.45 -9.50
C GLY A 153 -8.84 12.56 -9.13
N ARG A 154 -8.95 12.89 -7.84
CA ARG A 154 -9.82 13.98 -7.34
C ARG A 154 -9.43 15.33 -7.94
N GLU A 155 -8.13 15.67 -7.97
CA GLU A 155 -7.66 16.92 -8.58
C GLU A 155 -7.92 16.95 -10.08
N ALA A 156 -7.78 15.82 -10.78
CA ALA A 156 -8.09 15.73 -12.20
C ALA A 156 -9.57 16.01 -12.47
N ILE A 157 -10.49 15.37 -11.74
CA ILE A 157 -11.93 15.61 -11.85
C ILE A 157 -12.25 17.07 -11.53
N ARG A 158 -11.70 17.61 -10.44
CA ARG A 158 -11.91 19.01 -10.07
C ARG A 158 -11.43 20.00 -11.14
N ARG A 159 -10.28 19.76 -11.75
CA ARG A 159 -9.74 20.63 -12.82
C ARG A 159 -10.55 20.46 -14.12
N ALA A 160 -11.01 19.26 -14.44
CA ALA A 160 -11.87 19.03 -15.59
C ALA A 160 -13.20 19.80 -15.48
N LEU A 161 -13.84 19.78 -14.30
CA LEU A 161 -15.06 20.56 -14.03
C LEU A 161 -14.82 22.06 -14.18
N ARG A 162 -13.69 22.58 -13.70
CA ARG A 162 -13.34 23.99 -13.84
C ARG A 162 -13.04 24.42 -15.29
N ILE A 163 -12.52 23.50 -16.11
CA ILE A 163 -12.36 23.72 -17.55
C ILE A 163 -13.74 23.67 -18.24
N TYR A 164 -14.58 22.72 -17.89
CA TYR A 164 -15.91 22.52 -18.44
C TYR A 164 -16.83 23.75 -18.22
N ASP A 165 -16.82 24.32 -17.02
CA ASP A 165 -17.63 25.49 -16.65
C ASP A 165 -16.96 26.84 -16.97
N GLY A 166 -15.77 26.83 -17.59
CA GLY A 166 -15.07 28.02 -18.06
C GLY A 166 -14.31 28.82 -17.00
N ARG A 167 -14.20 28.31 -15.74
CA ARG A 167 -13.41 28.94 -14.68
C ARG A 167 -11.90 28.84 -14.90
N ASP A 168 -11.44 27.78 -15.55
CA ASP A 168 -10.04 27.57 -15.90
C ASP A 168 -9.90 27.36 -17.42
N ARG A 169 -8.76 27.81 -17.98
CA ARG A 169 -8.36 27.42 -19.32
C ARG A 169 -7.60 26.10 -19.26
N GLY A 170 -7.86 25.20 -20.20
CA GLY A 170 -7.17 23.90 -20.24
C GLY A 170 -7.50 23.11 -21.50
N ASP A 171 -6.77 22.02 -21.68
CA ASP A 171 -6.93 21.10 -22.80
C ASP A 171 -8.10 20.14 -22.49
N THR A 172 -9.06 20.05 -23.42
CA THR A 172 -10.22 19.15 -23.37
C THR A 172 -9.81 17.67 -23.30
N ARG A 173 -8.57 17.32 -23.65
CA ARG A 173 -8.03 15.96 -23.52
C ARG A 173 -8.14 15.42 -22.10
N LEU A 174 -7.94 16.27 -21.07
CA LEU A 174 -8.13 15.87 -19.68
C LEU A 174 -9.58 15.44 -19.43
N VAL A 175 -10.55 16.18 -19.93
CA VAL A 175 -11.99 15.86 -19.82
C VAL A 175 -12.28 14.51 -20.50
N ASN A 176 -11.82 14.33 -21.74
CA ASN A 176 -12.05 13.11 -22.49
C ASN A 176 -11.48 11.86 -21.81
N VAL A 177 -10.27 11.96 -21.23
CA VAL A 177 -9.65 10.86 -20.47
C VAL A 177 -10.51 10.46 -19.26
N ILE A 178 -11.08 11.44 -18.57
CA ILE A 178 -11.95 11.20 -17.41
C ILE A 178 -13.27 10.57 -17.84
N LEU A 179 -13.95 11.12 -18.86
CA LEU A 179 -15.21 10.57 -19.37
C LEU A 179 -15.05 9.13 -19.84
N ASN A 180 -14.00 8.85 -20.59
CA ASN A 180 -13.70 7.50 -21.08
C ASN A 180 -13.40 6.54 -19.93
N HIS A 181 -12.66 6.97 -18.90
CA HIS A 181 -12.30 6.13 -17.75
C HIS A 181 -13.54 5.69 -16.97
N PHE A 182 -14.51 6.59 -16.76
CA PHE A 182 -15.72 6.28 -16.01
C PHE A 182 -16.88 5.76 -16.89
N GLY A 183 -16.71 5.74 -18.22
CA GLY A 183 -17.74 5.28 -19.16
C GLY A 183 -18.96 6.18 -19.17
N VAL A 184 -18.79 7.49 -18.96
CA VAL A 184 -19.87 8.49 -18.98
C VAL A 184 -19.71 9.45 -20.16
N ASN A 185 -20.82 10.03 -20.61
CA ASN A 185 -20.82 10.94 -21.76
C ASN A 185 -20.61 12.40 -21.34
N ASP A 186 -20.90 12.75 -20.10
CA ASP A 186 -20.89 14.10 -19.57
C ASP A 186 -20.30 14.14 -18.16
N LEU A 187 -19.70 15.27 -17.75
CA LEU A 187 -19.19 15.47 -16.40
C LEU A 187 -20.31 15.61 -15.37
N ASN A 188 -21.53 16.03 -15.75
CA ASN A 188 -22.67 16.06 -14.83
C ASN A 188 -23.06 14.63 -14.43
N ASP A 189 -23.12 13.69 -15.40
CA ASP A 189 -23.36 12.26 -15.10
C ASP A 189 -22.33 11.71 -14.12
N LEU A 190 -21.04 12.09 -14.30
CA LEU A 190 -19.97 11.70 -13.38
C LEU A 190 -20.21 12.23 -11.95
N VAL A 191 -20.59 13.52 -11.83
CA VAL A 191 -20.87 14.15 -10.53
C VAL A 191 -22.05 13.47 -9.86
N ASP A 192 -23.11 13.14 -10.59
CA ASP A 192 -24.27 12.42 -10.06
C ASP A 192 -23.90 11.03 -9.56
N LEU A 193 -23.08 10.28 -10.31
CA LEU A 193 -22.60 8.96 -9.88
C LEU A 193 -21.74 9.04 -8.59
N ILE A 194 -20.91 10.09 -8.47
CA ILE A 194 -20.14 10.35 -7.25
C ILE A 194 -21.08 10.69 -6.07
N ALA A 195 -22.03 11.60 -6.28
CA ALA A 195 -22.98 12.04 -5.27
C ALA A 195 -23.87 10.88 -4.76
N LEU A 196 -24.25 9.97 -5.65
CA LEU A 196 -25.00 8.75 -5.33
C LEU A 196 -24.14 7.65 -4.69
N GLY A 197 -22.83 7.86 -4.52
CA GLY A 197 -21.90 6.86 -3.95
C GLY A 197 -21.67 5.64 -4.85
N ARG A 198 -22.01 5.73 -6.14
CA ARG A 198 -21.75 4.66 -7.13
C ARG A 198 -20.29 4.64 -7.56
N ILE A 199 -19.62 5.78 -7.59
CA ILE A 199 -18.17 5.92 -7.77
C ILE A 199 -17.54 6.11 -6.40
N LYS A 200 -16.66 5.19 -6.03
CA LYS A 200 -16.00 5.13 -4.73
C LYS A 200 -14.58 5.68 -4.80
N VAL A 201 -13.95 5.79 -3.63
CA VAL A 201 -12.55 6.26 -3.49
C VAL A 201 -11.58 5.50 -4.38
N LYS A 202 -11.71 4.17 -4.47
CA LYS A 202 -10.86 3.33 -5.31
C LYS A 202 -11.05 3.60 -6.82
N ASP A 203 -12.28 3.90 -7.21
CA ASP A 203 -12.59 4.19 -8.62
C ASP A 203 -12.01 5.55 -9.03
N ILE A 204 -12.04 6.54 -8.14
CA ILE A 204 -11.35 7.82 -8.34
C ILE A 204 -9.84 7.62 -8.38
N ALA A 205 -9.29 6.81 -7.48
CA ALA A 205 -7.85 6.52 -7.44
C ALA A 205 -7.36 5.79 -8.70
N SER A 206 -8.20 4.93 -9.30
CA SER A 206 -7.85 4.20 -10.53
C SER A 206 -7.67 5.10 -11.76
N LEU A 207 -8.12 6.37 -11.70
CA LEU A 207 -7.87 7.37 -12.73
C LEU A 207 -6.40 7.83 -12.77
N ALA A 208 -5.65 7.74 -11.67
CA ALA A 208 -4.30 8.31 -11.54
C ALA A 208 -3.30 7.83 -12.61
N PRO A 209 -3.22 6.53 -12.98
CA PRO A 209 -2.34 6.09 -14.06
C PRO A 209 -2.59 6.79 -15.39
N HIS A 210 -3.86 7.03 -15.75
CA HIS A 210 -4.24 7.73 -16.98
C HIS A 210 -3.79 9.19 -16.97
N ILE A 211 -3.94 9.88 -15.83
CA ILE A 211 -3.47 11.26 -15.66
C ILE A 211 -1.95 11.34 -15.73
N ILE A 212 -1.23 10.39 -15.11
CA ILE A 212 0.23 10.33 -15.19
C ILE A 212 0.68 10.09 -16.63
N ASN A 213 0.00 9.23 -17.38
CA ASN A 213 0.35 8.95 -18.78
C ASN A 213 0.25 10.19 -19.66
N ILE A 214 -0.83 10.95 -19.57
CA ILE A 214 -1.00 12.17 -20.39
C ILE A 214 -0.19 13.37 -19.89
N SER A 215 0.43 13.30 -18.73
CA SER A 215 1.18 14.43 -18.15
C SER A 215 2.45 14.82 -18.92
N ASN A 216 2.85 14.06 -19.98
CA ASN A 216 3.90 14.47 -20.91
C ASN A 216 3.44 15.65 -21.76
N ASP A 217 2.23 15.56 -22.30
CA ASP A 217 1.74 16.41 -23.37
C ASP A 217 0.57 17.29 -22.92
N ASN A 218 0.08 17.12 -21.67
CA ASN A 218 -0.98 17.90 -21.07
C ASN A 218 -0.45 18.67 -19.86
N LEU A 219 -0.47 20.00 -19.93
CA LEU A 219 0.07 20.87 -18.87
C LEU A 219 -0.69 20.73 -17.56
N THR A 220 -2.03 20.65 -17.61
CA THR A 220 -2.86 20.48 -16.40
C THR A 220 -2.57 19.19 -15.70
N ALA A 221 -2.49 18.07 -16.43
CA ALA A 221 -2.12 16.78 -15.87
C ALA A 221 -0.69 16.81 -15.24
N ARG A 222 0.25 17.48 -15.91
CA ARG A 222 1.62 17.67 -15.41
C ARG A 222 1.65 18.44 -14.09
N GLU A 223 0.85 19.49 -13.97
CA GLU A 223 0.73 20.28 -12.72
C GLU A 223 0.17 19.42 -11.58
N ILE A 224 -0.88 18.63 -11.86
CA ILE A 224 -1.50 17.71 -10.88
C ILE A 224 -0.46 16.73 -10.36
N VAL A 225 0.26 16.05 -11.27
CA VAL A 225 1.27 15.04 -10.90
C VAL A 225 2.43 15.68 -10.12
N LYS A 226 2.91 16.84 -10.55
CA LYS A 226 3.94 17.60 -9.82
C LYS A 226 3.49 18.01 -8.42
N LYS A 227 2.24 18.46 -8.28
CA LYS A 227 1.67 18.82 -6.98
C LYS A 227 1.62 17.61 -6.06
N ALA A 228 1.14 16.47 -6.54
CA ALA A 228 1.10 15.23 -5.77
C ALA A 228 2.49 14.80 -5.27
N CYS A 229 3.52 14.83 -6.13
CA CYS A 229 4.90 14.55 -5.72
C CYS A 229 5.41 15.56 -4.67
N LYS A 230 5.10 16.85 -4.83
CA LYS A 230 5.51 17.88 -3.86
C LYS A 230 4.93 17.65 -2.48
N GLU A 231 3.66 17.23 -2.39
CA GLU A 231 3.02 16.93 -1.10
C GLU A 231 3.67 15.72 -0.41
N LEU A 232 3.98 14.64 -1.15
CA LEU A 232 4.76 13.53 -0.60
C LEU A 232 6.14 13.96 -0.10
N VAL A 233 6.85 14.79 -0.86
CA VAL A 233 8.17 15.32 -0.45
C VAL A 233 8.05 16.16 0.82
N LYS A 234 7.01 17.00 0.96
CA LYS A 234 6.75 17.74 2.21
C LYS A 234 6.55 16.79 3.40
N GLY A 235 5.76 15.72 3.21
CA GLY A 235 5.57 14.70 4.23
C GLY A 235 6.88 14.05 4.65
N VAL A 236 7.73 13.67 3.67
CA VAL A 236 9.06 13.12 3.94
C VAL A 236 9.93 14.11 4.72
N MET A 237 10.01 15.35 4.29
CA MET A 237 10.81 16.38 4.97
C MET A 237 10.34 16.60 6.41
N ALA A 238 9.02 16.65 6.64
CA ALA A 238 8.47 16.83 7.97
C ALA A 238 8.83 15.67 8.93
N VAL A 239 8.92 14.44 8.41
CA VAL A 239 9.38 13.29 9.21
C VAL A 239 10.89 13.28 9.33
N TYR A 240 11.63 13.49 8.23
CA TYR A 240 13.09 13.45 8.18
C TYR A 240 13.72 14.44 9.17
N GLU A 241 13.24 15.67 9.19
CA GLU A 241 13.71 16.72 10.12
C GLU A 241 13.46 16.34 11.59
N LYS A 242 12.30 15.76 11.89
CA LYS A 242 11.97 15.30 13.27
C LYS A 242 12.75 14.08 13.70
N MET A 243 13.12 13.20 12.77
CA MET A 243 13.92 12.02 13.08
C MET A 243 15.36 12.40 13.45
N ASN A 244 15.89 13.48 12.87
CA ASN A 244 17.25 13.99 13.09
C ASN A 244 18.33 12.88 13.00
N MET A 245 18.16 11.97 12.03
CA MET A 245 19.03 10.81 11.80
C MET A 245 19.05 10.50 10.30
N ASP A 246 20.19 10.05 9.80
CA ASP A 246 20.31 9.53 8.43
C ASP A 246 19.68 8.14 8.32
N LEU A 247 18.42 8.12 7.95
CA LEU A 247 17.64 6.91 7.76
C LEU A 247 17.34 6.69 6.27
N PRO A 248 17.33 5.44 5.79
CA PRO A 248 16.89 5.15 4.44
C PRO A 248 15.40 5.47 4.29
N ILE A 249 15.02 5.94 3.10
CA ILE A 249 13.63 6.16 2.71
C ILE A 249 13.15 4.96 1.90
N ILE A 250 12.17 4.25 2.43
CA ILE A 250 11.61 3.04 1.85
C ILE A 250 10.31 3.38 1.14
N LEU A 251 10.23 3.04 -0.14
CA LEU A 251 9.06 3.30 -0.97
C LEU A 251 8.04 2.17 -0.87
N GLY A 252 6.75 2.53 -0.77
CA GLY A 252 5.64 1.59 -0.74
C GLY A 252 4.41 2.14 -1.45
N GLY A 253 3.42 1.27 -1.64
CA GLY A 253 2.17 1.60 -2.32
C GLY A 253 2.27 1.52 -3.85
N SER A 254 1.14 1.16 -4.47
CA SER A 254 1.08 0.85 -5.90
C SER A 254 1.52 2.02 -6.80
N LEU A 255 1.27 3.26 -6.40
CA LEU A 255 1.62 4.43 -7.20
C LEU A 255 3.14 4.62 -7.30
N LEU A 256 3.86 4.54 -6.18
CA LEU A 256 5.33 4.64 -6.15
C LEU A 256 6.01 3.39 -6.73
N LEU A 257 5.44 2.19 -6.54
CA LEU A 257 6.07 0.95 -6.97
C LEU A 257 5.82 0.65 -8.45
N LYS A 258 4.60 0.89 -8.96
CA LYS A 258 4.22 0.53 -10.34
C LYS A 258 4.41 1.67 -11.34
N SER A 259 4.27 2.94 -10.95
CA SER A 259 4.48 4.07 -11.86
C SER A 259 5.92 4.58 -11.81
N LYS A 260 6.76 4.08 -12.73
CA LYS A 260 8.16 4.54 -12.85
C LYS A 260 8.25 6.06 -12.97
N ARG A 261 7.40 6.66 -13.81
CA ARG A 261 7.37 8.10 -14.04
C ARG A 261 7.09 8.91 -12.75
N PHE A 262 6.07 8.52 -11.99
CA PHE A 262 5.72 9.17 -10.73
C PHE A 262 6.84 9.02 -9.71
N ARG A 263 7.37 7.81 -9.59
CA ARG A 263 8.50 7.48 -8.70
C ARG A 263 9.74 8.29 -9.04
N ASP A 264 10.15 8.35 -10.31
CA ASP A 264 11.35 9.09 -10.72
C ASP A 264 11.20 10.58 -10.42
N LEU A 265 10.03 11.17 -10.71
CA LEU A 265 9.76 12.57 -10.39
C LEU A 265 9.79 12.84 -8.87
N PHE A 266 9.23 11.94 -8.07
CA PHE A 266 9.29 12.02 -6.60
C PHE A 266 10.74 11.94 -6.11
N ILE A 267 11.53 10.98 -6.60
CA ILE A 267 12.94 10.80 -6.24
C ILE A 267 13.76 12.03 -6.61
N ASP A 268 13.58 12.56 -7.81
CA ASP A 268 14.29 13.78 -8.26
C ASP A 268 13.98 14.98 -7.36
N MET A 269 12.72 15.17 -7.02
CA MET A 269 12.31 16.27 -6.13
C MET A 269 12.88 16.10 -4.72
N LEU A 270 12.90 14.88 -4.21
CA LEU A 270 13.41 14.57 -2.88
C LEU A 270 14.92 14.73 -2.80
N LYS A 271 15.67 14.22 -3.79
CA LYS A 271 17.14 14.38 -3.86
C LYS A 271 17.60 15.83 -3.99
N ARG A 272 16.78 16.71 -4.54
CA ARG A 272 17.08 18.17 -4.52
C ARG A 272 17.01 18.77 -3.10
N LYS A 273 16.29 18.14 -2.17
CA LYS A 273 16.19 18.54 -0.76
C LYS A 273 17.23 17.87 0.11
N VAL A 274 17.46 16.58 -0.12
CA VAL A 274 18.41 15.76 0.64
C VAL A 274 19.24 14.93 -0.37
N PRO A 275 20.35 15.48 -0.92
CA PRO A 275 21.12 14.83 -1.98
C PRO A 275 21.71 13.47 -1.60
N SER A 276 22.11 13.31 -0.32
CA SER A 276 22.75 12.08 0.18
C SER A 276 21.77 10.98 0.63
N VAL A 277 20.45 11.24 0.56
CA VAL A 277 19.46 10.28 1.08
C VAL A 277 19.50 8.96 0.32
N GLN A 278 19.57 7.87 1.07
CA GLN A 278 19.41 6.52 0.52
C GLN A 278 17.92 6.24 0.30
N ILE A 279 17.55 5.86 -0.92
CA ILE A 279 16.18 5.49 -1.28
C ILE A 279 16.15 4.01 -1.63
N ILE A 280 15.27 3.25 -0.99
CA ILE A 280 15.11 1.82 -1.18
C ILE A 280 13.73 1.57 -1.80
N VAL A 281 13.74 0.94 -2.98
CA VAL A 281 12.56 0.30 -3.55
C VAL A 281 12.58 -1.15 -3.07
N PRO A 282 11.59 -1.61 -2.28
CA PRO A 282 11.57 -2.97 -1.77
C PRO A 282 11.67 -4.00 -2.91
N LYS A 283 12.44 -5.05 -2.68
CA LYS A 283 12.56 -6.17 -3.61
C LYS A 283 11.33 -7.09 -3.55
N PHE A 284 10.69 -7.12 -2.38
CA PHE A 284 9.56 -8.00 -2.09
C PHE A 284 8.29 -7.22 -1.84
N GLU A 285 7.14 -7.87 -2.08
CA GLU A 285 5.84 -7.34 -1.66
C GLU A 285 5.74 -7.28 -0.12
N PRO A 286 4.89 -6.39 0.43
CA PRO A 286 4.76 -6.20 1.88
C PRO A 286 4.38 -7.47 2.65
N VAL A 287 3.70 -8.44 2.03
CA VAL A 287 3.37 -9.73 2.65
C VAL A 287 4.62 -10.47 3.16
N VAL A 288 5.76 -10.33 2.47
CA VAL A 288 7.05 -10.88 2.92
C VAL A 288 7.53 -10.16 4.17
N GLY A 289 7.38 -8.84 4.23
CA GLY A 289 7.68 -8.06 5.44
C GLY A 289 6.81 -8.48 6.63
N ALA A 290 5.53 -8.75 6.42
CA ALA A 290 4.65 -9.30 7.45
C ALA A 290 5.11 -10.71 7.91
N LEU A 291 5.53 -11.58 6.99
CA LEU A 291 6.11 -12.89 7.34
C LEU A 291 7.42 -12.73 8.12
N ILE A 292 8.30 -11.82 7.73
CA ILE A 292 9.53 -11.49 8.47
C ILE A 292 9.20 -11.09 9.91
N MET A 293 8.16 -10.31 10.14
CA MET A 293 7.72 -9.95 11.48
C MET A 293 7.22 -11.17 12.28
N ALA A 294 6.57 -12.15 11.64
CA ALA A 294 6.20 -13.39 12.31
C ALA A 294 7.43 -14.20 12.74
N TYR A 295 8.49 -14.25 11.93
CA TYR A 295 9.78 -14.85 12.32
C TYR A 295 10.43 -14.14 13.51
N LEU A 296 10.48 -12.81 13.48
CA LEU A 296 11.04 -12.02 14.59
C LEU A 296 10.26 -12.27 15.88
N GLN A 297 8.93 -12.40 15.81
CA GLN A 297 8.08 -12.72 16.94
C GLN A 297 8.33 -14.14 17.48
N ALA A 298 8.69 -15.09 16.62
CA ALA A 298 9.09 -16.43 16.99
C ALA A 298 10.50 -16.51 17.61
N GLY A 299 11.24 -15.40 17.63
CA GLY A 299 12.63 -15.36 18.08
C GLY A 299 13.62 -15.98 17.10
N ILE A 300 13.21 -16.17 15.84
CA ILE A 300 14.05 -16.75 14.79
C ILE A 300 14.91 -15.63 14.17
N ASN A 301 16.24 -15.86 14.17
CA ASN A 301 17.19 -14.92 13.59
C ASN A 301 17.17 -14.99 12.06
N ILE A 302 16.58 -14.00 11.42
CA ILE A 302 16.48 -13.89 9.96
C ILE A 302 17.78 -13.40 9.34
N GLY A 303 18.65 -12.73 10.12
CA GLY A 303 19.95 -12.22 9.68
C GLY A 303 21.00 -13.32 9.41
N SER A 304 20.73 -14.58 9.78
CA SER A 304 21.57 -15.71 9.41
C SER A 304 21.35 -16.09 7.95
N GLY A 305 22.09 -15.50 7.04
CA GLY A 305 22.01 -15.54 5.57
C GLY A 305 21.22 -16.68 4.89
N GLN A 306 21.24 -17.92 5.43
CA GLN A 306 20.61 -19.07 4.79
C GLN A 306 19.07 -18.99 4.76
N LEU A 307 18.42 -18.53 5.82
CA LEU A 307 16.96 -18.42 5.87
C LEU A 307 16.45 -17.40 4.85
N MET A 308 17.12 -16.25 4.73
CA MET A 308 16.77 -15.24 3.74
C MET A 308 16.99 -15.71 2.32
N ILE A 309 18.09 -16.42 2.06
CA ILE A 309 18.37 -17.03 0.75
C ILE A 309 17.24 -18.01 0.38
N ASN A 310 16.89 -18.90 1.29
CA ASN A 310 15.80 -19.85 1.07
C ASN A 310 14.47 -19.15 0.79
N LEU A 311 14.12 -18.12 1.60
CA LEU A 311 12.91 -17.34 1.39
C LEU A 311 12.93 -16.63 0.02
N GLU A 312 14.03 -16.01 -0.37
CA GLU A 312 14.17 -15.34 -1.66
C GLU A 312 13.96 -16.30 -2.85
N GLU A 313 14.61 -17.45 -2.82
CA GLU A 313 14.51 -18.48 -3.86
C GLU A 313 13.08 -19.05 -3.96
N GLN A 314 12.48 -19.39 -2.81
CA GLN A 314 11.13 -19.94 -2.74
C GLN A 314 10.06 -18.91 -3.17
N ILE A 315 10.19 -17.68 -2.72
CA ILE A 315 9.29 -16.58 -3.12
C ILE A 315 9.36 -16.39 -4.63
N ALA A 316 10.55 -16.30 -5.21
CA ALA A 316 10.73 -16.16 -6.65
C ALA A 316 10.08 -17.31 -7.44
N LYS A 317 10.12 -18.54 -6.90
CA LYS A 317 9.49 -19.73 -7.49
C LYS A 317 7.95 -19.63 -7.41
N GLU A 318 7.39 -19.29 -6.25
CA GLU A 318 5.94 -19.18 -6.06
C GLU A 318 5.32 -18.06 -6.90
N TYR A 319 5.95 -16.89 -6.98
CA TYR A 319 5.48 -15.82 -7.85
C TYR A 319 5.52 -16.21 -9.34
N ARG A 320 6.55 -16.97 -9.75
CA ARG A 320 6.64 -17.49 -11.12
C ARG A 320 5.51 -18.48 -11.41
N ASN A 321 5.19 -19.37 -10.46
CA ASN A 321 4.10 -20.33 -10.60
C ASN A 321 2.72 -19.64 -10.71
N LEU A 322 2.46 -18.62 -9.88
CA LEU A 322 1.22 -17.84 -9.93
C LEU A 322 1.09 -17.03 -11.23
N TYR A 323 2.19 -16.56 -11.78
CA TYR A 323 2.19 -15.88 -13.08
C TYR A 323 1.87 -16.85 -14.24
N ILE A 324 2.42 -18.06 -14.18
CA ILE A 324 2.16 -19.10 -15.19
C ILE A 324 0.72 -19.63 -15.09
N SER A 325 0.13 -19.74 -13.87
CA SER A 325 -1.25 -20.18 -13.66
C SER A 325 -2.31 -19.12 -13.98
N GLY A 326 -1.92 -17.87 -14.26
CA GLY A 326 -2.83 -16.76 -14.52
C GLY A 326 -3.54 -16.21 -13.28
N GLU A 327 -3.15 -16.63 -12.07
CA GLU A 327 -3.74 -16.17 -10.81
C GLU A 327 -3.20 -14.78 -10.37
N LEU A 328 -2.06 -14.35 -10.94
CA LEU A 328 -1.54 -12.99 -10.85
C LEU A 328 -1.54 -12.35 -12.24
N HIS A 329 -2.55 -11.52 -12.53
CA HIS A 329 -2.46 -10.54 -13.61
C HIS A 329 -1.76 -9.28 -13.07
N GLU A 330 -0.92 -8.64 -13.93
CA GLU A 330 -0.18 -7.40 -13.67
C GLU A 330 -1.03 -6.25 -13.09
#